data_785928f9016b43c4ed09a35556b4b97f
#
_entry.id   785928f9016b43c4ed09a35556b4b97f
#
_cell.length_a   1.000
_cell.length_b   1.000
_cell.length_c   1.000
_cell.angle_alpha   90.00
_cell.angle_beta   90.00
_cell.angle_gamma   90.00
#
_symmetry.space_group_name_H-M   'P 1'
#
loop_
_entity.id
_entity.type
_entity.pdbx_description
1 polymer ?
#
loop_
_entity_poly.entity_id
_entity_poly.type
_entity_poly.pdbx_seq_one_letter_code
_entity_poly.pdbx_strand_id
1 'polypeptide(L)'
;MDNQEKQVINQAENQPNKPGRGGKRPGAGRPKGDGTSKLYAFRADKEVAAYLDSQENKTDFIKECIIRQMEVAKSRQEDEALMQLGEVMPTSRIKPMSLPFFDVKVVAGFPIPLNNDELAQDIEVLKMLCPHPDSSYLIRVQGRSMIEAGVNDGDIIIVDKSERNPTEKQIAVCELNGEYTLKRVWRKEGSLWLVPANPEYPEIEITEGDDFSVWGVVTYIIHKPVY
;
A
#
# COMPACT_ATOMS: atom_id res chain seq x y z
N MET A 1 96.72 -31.04 14.83
CA MET A 1 97.01 -30.09 13.77
C MET A 1 95.71 -29.28 13.59
N ASP A 2 95.54 -28.25 14.39
CA ASP A 2 95.82 -26.82 14.11
C ASP A 2 94.93 -26.29 13.02
N ASN A 3 94.09 -25.34 13.24
CA ASN A 3 94.21 -23.95 13.55
C ASN A 3 92.81 -23.34 13.83
N GLN A 4 92.56 -22.77 14.96
CA GLN A 4 92.67 -21.39 15.38
C GLN A 4 92.17 -20.30 14.46
N GLU A 5 91.22 -19.58 15.08
CA GLU A 5 91.08 -18.12 15.07
C GLU A 5 90.38 -17.47 13.83
N LYS A 6 89.36 -16.72 14.03
CA LYS A 6 89.35 -15.33 14.53
C LYS A 6 87.96 -14.81 14.79
N GLN A 7 87.76 -14.34 16.02
CA GLN A 7 86.71 -13.40 16.36
C GLN A 7 86.93 -12.11 15.61
N VAL A 8 85.85 -11.62 14.95
CA VAL A 8 85.75 -10.20 14.63
C VAL A 8 84.38 -9.74 15.17
N ILE A 9 84.51 -9.00 16.23
CA ILE A 9 83.43 -8.20 16.84
C ILE A 9 83.13 -7.07 15.85
N ASN A 10 81.86 -7.00 15.40
CA ASN A 10 81.38 -5.82 14.74
C ASN A 10 80.17 -5.32 15.51
N GLN A 11 80.38 -4.28 16.26
CA GLN A 11 79.37 -3.42 16.84
C GLN A 11 78.60 -2.74 15.67
N ALA A 12 77.39 -3.09 15.45
CA ALA A 12 76.51 -2.34 14.58
C ALA A 12 75.42 -1.69 15.44
N GLU A 13 75.47 -0.39 15.41
CA GLU A 13 74.69 0.59 16.11
C GLU A 13 73.19 0.31 16.07
N ASN A 14 72.58 0.46 17.23
CA ASN A 14 71.15 0.40 17.48
C ASN A 14 70.48 1.65 16.89
N GLN A 15 69.95 1.53 15.66
CA GLN A 15 69.09 2.55 15.09
C GLN A 15 67.66 2.25 15.49
N PRO A 16 66.84 3.23 15.95
CA PRO A 16 65.48 3.03 16.33
C PRO A 16 64.66 2.71 15.10
N ASN A 17 63.96 1.56 15.16
CA ASN A 17 63.08 1.02 14.15
C ASN A 17 61.92 2.02 13.89
N LYS A 18 61.90 2.63 12.70
CA LYS A 18 60.74 3.43 12.25
C LYS A 18 59.50 2.53 12.20
N PRO A 19 58.33 2.95 12.75
CA PRO A 19 57.15 2.14 12.70
C PRO A 19 56.76 1.90 11.25
N GLY A 20 56.80 0.66 10.82
CA GLY A 20 56.37 0.20 9.50
C GLY A 20 54.90 0.53 9.30
N ARG A 21 54.55 1.13 8.15
CA ARG A 21 53.18 1.31 7.67
C ARG A 21 52.44 -0.01 7.85
N GLY A 22 51.33 0.05 8.60
CA GLY A 22 50.54 -1.09 9.04
C GLY A 22 50.22 -2.07 7.91
N GLY A 23 50.81 -3.27 8.02
CA GLY A 23 50.49 -4.39 7.16
C GLY A 23 49.03 -4.82 7.37
N LYS A 24 48.41 -5.36 6.32
CA LYS A 24 47.05 -5.92 6.35
C LYS A 24 46.91 -6.91 7.50
N ARG A 25 46.13 -6.57 8.51
CA ARG A 25 45.75 -7.50 9.58
C ARG A 25 44.71 -8.45 9.01
N PRO A 26 44.83 -9.79 9.18
CA PRO A 26 43.77 -10.72 8.85
C PRO A 26 42.49 -10.33 9.64
N GLY A 27 41.37 -10.09 8.97
CA GLY A 27 40.13 -9.69 9.58
C GLY A 27 39.84 -8.18 9.67
N ALA A 28 40.79 -7.29 9.27
CA ALA A 28 40.58 -5.85 9.24
C ALA A 28 39.98 -5.39 7.89
N GLY A 29 38.87 -5.90 7.52
CA GLY A 29 38.08 -5.45 6.37
C GLY A 29 36.60 -5.42 6.74
N ARG A 30 35.86 -4.43 6.18
CA ARG A 30 34.43 -4.41 6.27
C ARG A 30 33.91 -5.79 5.83
N PRO A 31 33.02 -6.47 6.59
CA PRO A 31 32.44 -7.74 6.17
C PRO A 31 31.95 -7.63 4.72
N LYS A 32 32.30 -8.60 3.88
CA LYS A 32 31.73 -8.66 2.53
C LYS A 32 30.23 -8.83 2.72
N GLY A 33 29.45 -7.80 2.31
CA GLY A 33 28.01 -7.92 2.21
C GLY A 33 27.66 -9.09 1.29
N ASP A 34 26.45 -9.59 1.40
CA ASP A 34 25.87 -10.69 0.62
C ASP A 34 25.91 -10.49 -0.92
N GLY A 35 26.50 -9.39 -1.39
CA GLY A 35 26.61 -9.05 -2.81
C GLY A 35 25.33 -8.52 -3.43
N THR A 36 24.22 -8.44 -2.71
CA THR A 36 22.92 -7.97 -3.19
C THR A 36 22.73 -6.47 -3.04
N SER A 37 23.45 -5.84 -2.10
CA SER A 37 23.35 -4.39 -1.86
C SER A 37 24.23 -3.58 -2.83
N LYS A 38 23.62 -2.60 -3.51
CA LYS A 38 24.29 -1.65 -4.40
C LYS A 38 24.44 -0.30 -3.70
N LEU A 39 25.57 0.38 -3.92
CA LEU A 39 25.78 1.74 -3.45
C LEU A 39 25.23 2.73 -4.49
N TYR A 40 24.35 3.62 -4.04
CA TYR A 40 23.89 4.77 -4.81
C TYR A 40 24.34 6.06 -4.14
N ALA A 41 24.80 7.04 -4.92
CA ALA A 41 25.21 8.34 -4.42
C ALA A 41 24.50 9.44 -5.24
N PHE A 42 24.09 10.51 -4.56
CA PHE A 42 23.49 11.68 -5.18
C PHE A 42 24.05 12.96 -4.57
N ARG A 43 23.91 14.07 -5.27
CA ARG A 43 24.23 15.40 -4.76
C ARG A 43 22.96 16.08 -4.31
N ALA A 44 22.92 16.54 -3.07
CA ALA A 44 21.84 17.32 -2.53
C ALA A 44 22.13 18.83 -2.67
N ASP A 45 21.14 19.63 -2.97
CA ASP A 45 21.21 21.07 -2.82
C ASP A 45 21.24 21.49 -1.34
N LYS A 46 21.37 22.80 -1.06
CA LYS A 46 21.53 23.29 0.31
C LYS A 46 20.32 23.01 1.20
N GLU A 47 19.11 23.06 0.63
CA GLU A 47 17.87 22.89 1.36
C GLU A 47 17.67 21.42 1.73
N VAL A 48 17.81 20.52 0.74
CA VAL A 48 17.75 19.08 0.92
C VAL A 48 18.83 18.59 1.87
N ALA A 49 20.05 19.13 1.76
CA ALA A 49 21.15 18.78 2.65
C ALA A 49 20.87 19.17 4.11
N ALA A 50 20.37 20.38 4.34
CA ALA A 50 20.00 20.86 5.67
C ALA A 50 18.89 20.01 6.29
N TYR A 51 17.88 19.64 5.49
CA TYR A 51 16.82 18.76 5.96
C TYR A 51 17.29 17.36 6.30
N LEU A 52 18.15 16.77 5.46
CA LEU A 52 18.76 15.47 5.74
C LEU A 52 19.68 15.52 6.98
N ASP A 53 20.37 16.64 7.19
CA ASP A 53 21.24 16.81 8.36
C ASP A 53 20.46 16.89 9.68
N SER A 54 19.18 17.28 9.63
CA SER A 54 18.27 17.29 10.79
C SER A 54 17.73 15.90 11.16
N GLN A 55 17.88 14.87 10.29
CA GLN A 55 17.39 13.54 10.56
C GLN A 55 18.37 12.74 11.41
N GLU A 56 17.85 12.00 12.39
CA GLU A 56 18.64 11.16 13.29
C GLU A 56 19.40 10.05 12.54
N ASN A 57 18.72 9.40 11.59
CA ASN A 57 19.30 8.39 10.69
C ASN A 57 18.98 8.70 9.23
N LYS A 58 19.89 9.41 8.55
CA LYS A 58 19.74 9.82 7.15
C LYS A 58 19.50 8.66 6.19
N THR A 59 20.19 7.55 6.41
CA THR A 59 20.10 6.38 5.52
C THR A 59 18.75 5.72 5.61
N ASP A 60 18.22 5.53 6.81
CA ASP A 60 16.92 4.90 7.00
C ASP A 60 15.80 5.84 6.55
N PHE A 61 15.91 7.14 6.83
CA PHE A 61 15.00 8.15 6.32
C PHE A 61 14.91 8.12 4.78
N ILE A 62 16.06 8.10 4.08
CA ILE A 62 16.08 8.03 2.61
C ILE A 62 15.44 6.72 2.11
N LYS A 63 15.73 5.59 2.76
CA LYS A 63 15.12 4.30 2.41
C LYS A 63 13.61 4.34 2.56
N GLU A 64 13.10 4.85 3.68
CA GLU A 64 11.66 4.99 3.92
C GLU A 64 10.99 5.88 2.87
N CYS A 65 11.62 7.02 2.52
CA CYS A 65 11.13 7.89 1.47
C CYS A 65 11.06 7.17 0.11
N ILE A 66 12.10 6.39 -0.24
CA ILE A 66 12.14 5.62 -1.49
C ILE A 66 11.07 4.53 -1.49
N ILE A 67 10.95 3.76 -0.41
CA ILE A 67 9.94 2.70 -0.27
C ILE A 67 8.54 3.31 -0.45
N ARG A 68 8.26 4.40 0.26
CA ARG A 68 6.98 5.12 0.14
C ARG A 68 6.71 5.59 -1.30
N GLN A 69 7.71 6.11 -2.00
CA GLN A 69 7.56 6.51 -3.41
C GLN A 69 7.35 5.30 -4.34
N MET A 70 8.01 4.18 -4.07
CA MET A 70 7.79 2.94 -4.82
C MET A 70 6.37 2.39 -4.61
N GLU A 71 5.85 2.42 -3.39
CA GLU A 71 4.48 2.03 -3.08
C GLU A 71 3.46 2.93 -3.78
N VAL A 72 3.68 4.26 -3.75
CA VAL A 72 2.85 5.22 -4.48
C VAL A 72 2.90 4.99 -5.99
N ALA A 73 4.08 4.71 -6.54
CA ALA A 73 4.23 4.44 -7.98
C ALA A 73 3.53 3.13 -8.38
N LYS A 74 3.67 2.07 -7.57
CA LYS A 74 2.97 0.79 -7.77
C LYS A 74 1.46 0.98 -7.69
N SER A 75 0.98 1.70 -6.67
CA SER A 75 -0.44 2.03 -6.53
C SER A 75 -0.98 2.79 -7.74
N ARG A 76 -0.21 3.75 -8.30
CA ARG A 76 -0.61 4.48 -9.51
C ARG A 76 -0.74 3.59 -10.72
N GLN A 77 0.17 2.63 -10.92
CA GLN A 77 0.08 1.66 -12.02
C GLN A 77 -1.14 0.76 -11.89
N GLU A 78 -1.42 0.27 -10.67
CA GLU A 78 -2.63 -0.50 -10.36
C GLU A 78 -3.89 0.34 -10.62
N ASP A 79 -3.89 1.62 -10.22
CA ASP A 79 -5.02 2.54 -10.44
C ASP A 79 -5.21 2.86 -11.93
N GLU A 80 -4.13 3.02 -12.72
CA GLU A 80 -4.20 3.23 -14.16
C GLU A 80 -4.77 1.99 -14.88
N ALA A 81 -4.37 0.78 -14.48
CA ALA A 81 -4.91 -0.46 -15.02
C ALA A 81 -6.41 -0.58 -14.72
N LEU A 82 -6.82 -0.23 -13.50
CA LEU A 82 -8.22 -0.21 -13.08
C LEU A 82 -9.05 0.84 -13.82
N MET A 83 -8.47 2.03 -14.09
CA MET A 83 -9.10 3.09 -14.86
C MET A 83 -9.37 2.70 -16.32
N GLN A 84 -8.62 1.74 -16.87
CA GLN A 84 -8.87 1.19 -18.20
C GLN A 84 -10.08 0.26 -18.24
N LEU A 85 -10.49 -0.29 -17.10
CA LEU A 85 -11.62 -1.20 -16.99
C LEU A 85 -12.97 -0.52 -16.73
N GLY A 86 -12.97 0.78 -16.40
CA GLY A 86 -14.20 1.53 -16.12
C GLY A 86 -13.96 2.90 -15.52
N GLU A 87 -15.05 3.58 -15.13
CA GLU A 87 -14.97 4.86 -14.41
C GLU A 87 -14.54 4.64 -12.96
N VAL A 88 -13.23 4.69 -12.70
CA VAL A 88 -12.66 4.66 -11.36
C VAL A 88 -12.15 6.05 -10.99
N MET A 89 -12.60 6.58 -9.86
CA MET A 89 -12.22 7.91 -9.39
C MET A 89 -11.77 7.88 -7.93
N PRO A 90 -10.52 8.27 -7.63
CA PRO A 90 -10.08 8.44 -6.24
C PRO A 90 -10.89 9.56 -5.57
N THR A 91 -11.40 9.31 -4.36
CA THR A 91 -12.22 10.29 -3.64
C THR A 91 -11.45 11.55 -3.27
N SER A 92 -10.14 11.46 -3.12
CA SER A 92 -9.24 12.60 -2.86
C SER A 92 -9.21 13.65 -3.99
N ARG A 93 -9.67 13.31 -5.20
CA ARG A 93 -9.83 14.25 -6.32
C ARG A 93 -11.15 15.01 -6.33
N ILE A 94 -12.10 14.60 -5.49
CA ILE A 94 -13.41 15.24 -5.39
C ILE A 94 -13.31 16.40 -4.43
N LYS A 95 -13.74 17.60 -4.86
CA LYS A 95 -13.77 18.75 -3.96
C LYS A 95 -14.77 18.52 -2.83
N PRO A 96 -14.41 18.84 -1.59
CA PRO A 96 -15.34 18.79 -0.48
C PRO A 96 -16.59 19.64 -0.78
N MET A 97 -17.75 19.08 -0.52
CA MET A 97 -19.03 19.76 -0.65
C MET A 97 -19.86 19.50 0.60
N SER A 98 -20.27 20.57 1.28
CA SER A 98 -21.16 20.50 2.42
C SER A 98 -22.61 20.53 1.93
N LEU A 99 -23.42 19.65 2.50
CA LEU A 99 -24.87 19.61 2.28
C LEU A 99 -25.60 19.76 3.62
N PRO A 100 -26.74 20.47 3.65
CA PRO A 100 -27.58 20.49 4.84
C PRO A 100 -28.13 19.10 5.12
N PHE A 101 -27.89 18.61 6.32
CA PHE A 101 -28.35 17.31 6.80
C PHE A 101 -29.38 17.56 7.92
N PHE A 102 -30.53 16.96 7.78
CA PHE A 102 -31.56 16.93 8.80
C PHE A 102 -31.60 15.53 9.39
N ASP A 103 -31.25 15.37 10.66
CA ASP A 103 -31.36 14.09 11.37
C ASP A 103 -32.81 13.81 11.78
N VAL A 104 -33.69 13.79 10.79
CA VAL A 104 -35.12 13.55 10.97
C VAL A 104 -35.41 12.09 10.69
N LYS A 105 -36.03 11.41 11.63
CA LYS A 105 -36.53 10.06 11.43
C LYS A 105 -37.80 10.10 10.57
N VAL A 106 -37.64 9.92 9.27
CA VAL A 106 -38.81 9.72 8.38
C VAL A 106 -39.25 8.25 8.48
N VAL A 107 -40.42 8.04 9.08
CA VAL A 107 -40.99 6.69 9.20
C VAL A 107 -41.74 6.35 7.91
N ALA A 108 -41.30 5.30 7.23
CA ALA A 108 -42.00 4.77 6.07
C ALA A 108 -43.35 4.16 6.52
N GLY A 109 -44.44 4.78 6.16
CA GLY A 109 -45.81 4.28 6.42
C GLY A 109 -46.78 5.24 7.07
N PHE A 110 -46.39 6.06 8.02
CA PHE A 110 -47.26 7.06 8.64
C PHE A 110 -46.58 8.45 8.70
N PRO A 111 -47.29 9.52 8.36
CA PRO A 111 -46.76 10.86 8.49
C PRO A 111 -46.60 11.20 9.97
N ILE A 112 -45.38 11.63 10.35
CA ILE A 112 -45.09 12.17 11.67
C ILE A 112 -44.97 13.69 11.54
N PRO A 113 -45.56 14.49 12.47
CA PRO A 113 -45.33 15.93 12.48
C PRO A 113 -43.85 16.24 12.64
N LEU A 114 -43.30 17.02 11.73
CA LEU A 114 -41.92 17.57 11.89
C LEU A 114 -41.99 18.59 13.02
N ASN A 115 -41.16 18.36 14.04
CA ASN A 115 -40.85 19.43 14.99
C ASN A 115 -39.92 20.42 14.28
N ASN A 116 -40.38 21.65 14.08
CA ASN A 116 -39.67 22.70 13.34
C ASN A 116 -38.37 23.18 14.01
N ASP A 117 -37.96 22.59 15.12
CA ASP A 117 -36.79 23.01 15.91
C ASP A 117 -35.50 22.24 15.56
N GLU A 118 -35.54 21.31 14.63
CA GLU A 118 -34.35 20.59 14.20
C GLU A 118 -33.56 21.44 13.20
N LEU A 119 -32.45 22.01 13.69
CA LEU A 119 -31.51 22.76 12.87
C LEU A 119 -30.77 21.83 11.92
N ALA A 120 -30.73 22.21 10.64
CA ALA A 120 -29.89 21.53 9.67
C ALA A 120 -28.41 21.65 10.09
N GLN A 121 -27.69 20.54 10.05
CA GLN A 121 -26.24 20.52 10.21
C GLN A 121 -25.59 20.38 8.84
N ASP A 122 -24.60 21.21 8.57
CA ASP A 122 -23.81 21.05 7.36
C ASP A 122 -22.88 19.86 7.53
N ILE A 123 -23.07 18.84 6.67
CA ILE A 123 -22.19 17.68 6.64
C ILE A 123 -21.41 17.61 5.34
N GLU A 124 -20.17 17.18 5.45
CA GLU A 124 -19.35 16.77 4.32
C GLU A 124 -19.67 15.30 3.99
N VAL A 125 -20.53 15.08 3.02
CA VAL A 125 -21.02 13.72 2.67
C VAL A 125 -19.88 12.75 2.38
N LEU A 126 -18.85 13.19 1.66
CA LEU A 126 -17.70 12.34 1.37
C LEU A 126 -16.90 11.94 2.63
N LYS A 127 -16.78 12.86 3.60
CA LYS A 127 -16.14 12.53 4.89
C LYS A 127 -16.93 11.48 5.67
N MET A 128 -18.25 11.55 5.60
CA MET A 128 -19.12 10.57 6.25
C MET A 128 -19.03 9.19 5.59
N LEU A 129 -18.95 9.14 4.25
CA LEU A 129 -18.94 7.90 3.49
C LEU A 129 -17.52 7.31 3.32
N CYS A 130 -16.48 8.15 3.39
CA CYS A 130 -15.09 7.77 3.14
C CYS A 130 -14.22 8.17 4.35
N PRO A 131 -14.16 7.34 5.41
CA PRO A 131 -13.31 7.61 6.57
C PRO A 131 -11.82 7.74 6.21
N HIS A 132 -11.41 7.05 5.15
CA HIS A 132 -10.05 7.06 4.61
C HIS A 132 -10.05 7.62 3.17
N PRO A 133 -10.14 8.95 2.98
CA PRO A 133 -10.30 9.55 1.65
C PRO A 133 -9.14 9.25 0.69
N ASP A 134 -7.92 9.10 1.23
CA ASP A 134 -6.72 8.84 0.43
C ASP A 134 -6.66 7.40 -0.12
N SER A 135 -7.38 6.47 0.51
CA SER A 135 -7.49 5.07 0.09
C SER A 135 -8.87 4.69 -0.42
N SER A 136 -9.82 5.63 -0.48
CA SER A 136 -11.17 5.38 -0.95
C SER A 136 -11.33 5.74 -2.43
N TYR A 137 -12.05 4.90 -3.16
CA TYR A 137 -12.29 5.04 -4.60
C TYR A 137 -13.77 4.88 -4.91
N LEU A 138 -14.25 5.68 -5.86
CA LEU A 138 -15.56 5.51 -6.48
C LEU A 138 -15.39 4.67 -7.75
N ILE A 139 -16.15 3.59 -7.86
CA ILE A 139 -16.11 2.70 -9.01
C ILE A 139 -17.52 2.51 -9.53
N ARG A 140 -17.72 2.66 -10.85
CA ARG A 140 -18.98 2.29 -11.49
C ARG A 140 -18.99 0.80 -11.77
N VAL A 141 -20.00 0.12 -11.30
CA VAL A 141 -20.21 -1.32 -11.51
C VAL A 141 -20.69 -1.60 -12.92
N GLN A 142 -20.13 -2.62 -13.53
CA GLN A 142 -20.62 -3.21 -14.77
C GLN A 142 -20.89 -4.70 -14.55
N GLY A 143 -22.06 -5.14 -14.95
CA GLY A 143 -22.47 -6.54 -14.82
C GLY A 143 -23.39 -6.84 -13.63
N ARG A 144 -23.77 -8.10 -13.49
CA ARG A 144 -24.85 -8.55 -12.60
C ARG A 144 -24.44 -9.64 -11.61
N SER A 145 -23.14 -9.90 -11.46
CA SER A 145 -22.66 -11.01 -10.63
C SER A 145 -22.95 -10.88 -9.13
N MET A 146 -23.33 -9.68 -8.67
CA MET A 146 -23.58 -9.38 -7.26
C MET A 146 -25.01 -8.81 -7.01
N ILE A 147 -25.95 -9.11 -7.90
CA ILE A 147 -27.31 -8.55 -7.84
C ILE A 147 -28.07 -8.95 -6.58
N GLU A 148 -27.93 -10.18 -6.10
CA GLU A 148 -28.56 -10.64 -4.85
C GLU A 148 -27.90 -10.06 -3.60
N ALA A 149 -26.73 -9.41 -3.74
CA ALA A 149 -26.10 -8.62 -2.70
C ALA A 149 -26.46 -7.13 -2.77
N GLY A 150 -27.40 -6.76 -3.63
CA GLY A 150 -27.88 -5.39 -3.79
C GLY A 150 -26.97 -4.51 -4.64
N VAL A 151 -26.09 -5.09 -5.45
CA VAL A 151 -25.24 -4.35 -6.40
C VAL A 151 -25.76 -4.59 -7.81
N ASN A 152 -26.25 -3.54 -8.46
CA ASN A 152 -26.81 -3.59 -9.80
C ASN A 152 -25.83 -3.03 -10.84
N ASP A 153 -26.06 -3.37 -12.09
CA ASP A 153 -25.36 -2.76 -13.20
C ASP A 153 -25.58 -1.25 -13.23
N GLY A 154 -24.49 -0.47 -13.34
CA GLY A 154 -24.50 0.98 -13.32
C GLY A 154 -24.44 1.63 -11.93
N ASP A 155 -24.57 0.88 -10.84
CA ASP A 155 -24.37 1.40 -9.48
C ASP A 155 -22.96 1.96 -9.30
N ILE A 156 -22.81 2.87 -8.34
CA ILE A 156 -21.52 3.36 -7.89
C ILE A 156 -21.22 2.72 -6.55
N ILE A 157 -20.06 2.10 -6.42
CA ILE A 157 -19.56 1.58 -5.15
C ILE A 157 -18.42 2.45 -4.61
N ILE A 158 -18.34 2.55 -3.29
CA ILE A 158 -17.19 3.11 -2.60
C ILE A 158 -16.37 1.95 -2.10
N VAL A 159 -15.08 1.93 -2.43
CA VAL A 159 -14.14 0.87 -2.09
C VAL A 159 -13.00 1.46 -1.26
N ASP A 160 -12.73 0.87 -0.11
CA ASP A 160 -11.54 1.19 0.69
C ASP A 160 -10.40 0.24 0.33
N LYS A 161 -9.35 0.78 -0.30
CA LYS A 161 -8.16 0.03 -0.70
C LYS A 161 -7.22 -0.28 0.48
N SER A 162 -7.38 0.40 1.62
CA SER A 162 -6.61 0.09 2.83
C SER A 162 -7.05 -1.20 3.50
N GLU A 163 -8.29 -1.64 3.25
CA GLU A 163 -8.85 -2.88 3.76
C GLU A 163 -8.70 -4.00 2.71
N ARG A 164 -7.88 -5.00 3.01
CA ARG A 164 -7.58 -6.11 2.08
C ARG A 164 -7.94 -7.49 2.62
N ASN A 165 -8.56 -7.54 3.80
CA ASN A 165 -8.96 -8.78 4.45
C ASN A 165 -10.48 -8.83 4.65
N PRO A 166 -11.27 -9.00 3.57
CA PRO A 166 -12.72 -9.04 3.68
C PRO A 166 -13.18 -10.24 4.50
N THR A 167 -14.22 -10.04 5.27
CA THR A 167 -15.01 -11.15 5.83
C THR A 167 -15.84 -11.80 4.72
N GLU A 168 -16.34 -13.02 4.94
CA GLU A 168 -17.17 -13.74 3.95
C GLU A 168 -18.48 -13.00 3.58
N LYS A 169 -18.92 -12.07 4.42
CA LYS A 169 -20.13 -11.26 4.17
C LYS A 169 -19.85 -10.01 3.34
N GLN A 170 -18.62 -9.52 3.35
CA GLN A 170 -18.23 -8.32 2.65
C GLN A 170 -18.01 -8.58 1.16
N ILE A 171 -18.29 -7.56 0.37
CA ILE A 171 -18.01 -7.57 -1.06
C ILE A 171 -16.63 -6.94 -1.25
N ALA A 172 -15.82 -7.54 -2.09
CA ALA A 172 -14.48 -7.05 -2.40
C ALA A 172 -14.29 -6.90 -3.90
N VAL A 173 -13.47 -5.93 -4.27
CA VAL A 173 -12.85 -5.86 -5.58
C VAL A 173 -11.61 -6.75 -5.53
N CYS A 174 -11.60 -7.77 -6.36
CA CYS A 174 -10.54 -8.77 -6.44
C CYS A 174 -9.85 -8.68 -7.79
N GLU A 175 -8.54 -8.88 -7.78
CA GLU A 175 -7.72 -9.09 -8.96
C GLU A 175 -7.40 -10.57 -9.07
N LEU A 176 -7.61 -11.13 -10.24
CA LEU A 176 -7.29 -12.52 -10.55
C LEU A 176 -6.65 -12.56 -11.94
N ASN A 177 -5.38 -12.95 -12.01
CA ASN A 177 -4.62 -13.08 -13.25
C ASN A 177 -4.64 -11.80 -14.12
N GLY A 178 -4.60 -10.61 -13.45
CA GLY A 178 -4.65 -9.30 -14.09
C GLY A 178 -6.05 -8.81 -14.46
N GLU A 179 -7.11 -9.56 -14.13
CA GLU A 179 -8.50 -9.14 -14.34
C GLU A 179 -9.16 -8.78 -13.01
N TYR A 180 -9.97 -7.70 -13.02
CA TYR A 180 -10.69 -7.25 -11.84
C TYR A 180 -12.13 -7.76 -11.82
N THR A 181 -12.60 -8.18 -10.65
CA THR A 181 -13.96 -8.66 -10.45
C THR A 181 -14.50 -8.30 -9.09
N LEU A 182 -15.82 -8.22 -8.97
CA LEU A 182 -16.52 -7.95 -7.73
C LEU A 182 -17.13 -9.25 -7.21
N LYS A 183 -16.67 -9.73 -6.05
CA LYS A 183 -17.08 -11.00 -5.45
C LYS A 183 -17.03 -10.94 -3.92
N ARG A 184 -17.58 -11.98 -3.27
CA ARG A 184 -17.23 -12.32 -1.89
C ARG A 184 -16.03 -13.27 -1.90
N VAL A 185 -15.17 -13.16 -0.89
CA VAL A 185 -14.00 -14.04 -0.73
C VAL A 185 -14.31 -15.03 0.39
N TRP A 186 -14.43 -16.29 0.06
CA TRP A 186 -14.71 -17.36 1.00
C TRP A 186 -13.52 -18.29 1.15
N ARG A 187 -13.35 -18.83 2.37
CA ARG A 187 -12.39 -19.88 2.67
C ARG A 187 -13.17 -21.18 2.89
N LYS A 188 -13.05 -22.11 1.95
CA LYS A 188 -13.70 -23.43 2.02
C LYS A 188 -12.62 -24.52 1.93
N GLU A 189 -12.62 -25.48 2.85
CA GLU A 189 -11.76 -26.69 2.81
C GLU A 189 -10.26 -26.40 2.56
N GLY A 190 -9.78 -25.24 3.02
CA GLY A 190 -8.38 -24.83 2.85
C GLY A 190 -8.09 -24.06 1.57
N SER A 191 -9.04 -23.97 0.63
CA SER A 191 -8.96 -23.17 -0.59
C SER A 191 -9.67 -21.83 -0.46
N LEU A 192 -9.25 -20.86 -1.28
CA LEU A 192 -9.94 -19.58 -1.46
C LEU A 192 -10.90 -19.65 -2.63
N TRP A 193 -12.08 -19.07 -2.46
CA TRP A 193 -13.12 -19.03 -3.47
C TRP A 193 -13.62 -17.63 -3.69
N LEU A 194 -13.84 -17.26 -4.94
CA LEU A 194 -14.55 -16.05 -5.32
C LEU A 194 -16.01 -16.41 -5.59
N VAL A 195 -16.89 -15.94 -4.71
CA VAL A 195 -18.30 -16.32 -4.70
C VAL A 195 -19.15 -15.15 -5.19
N PRO A 196 -19.86 -15.31 -6.32
CA PRO A 196 -20.83 -14.34 -6.77
C PRO A 196 -22.10 -14.35 -5.88
N ALA A 197 -22.86 -13.28 -5.93
CA ALA A 197 -24.22 -13.21 -5.39
C ALA A 197 -25.23 -13.18 -6.55
N ASN A 198 -25.12 -14.15 -7.42
CA ASN A 198 -26.02 -14.41 -8.53
C ASN A 198 -25.78 -15.85 -9.00
N PRO A 199 -26.78 -16.75 -8.94
CA PRO A 199 -26.63 -18.16 -9.33
C PRO A 199 -26.35 -18.39 -10.82
N GLU A 200 -26.54 -17.38 -11.68
CA GLU A 200 -26.15 -17.44 -13.09
C GLU A 200 -24.64 -17.42 -13.31
N TYR A 201 -23.85 -17.08 -12.27
CA TYR A 201 -22.41 -16.96 -12.33
C TYR A 201 -21.75 -18.07 -11.51
N PRO A 202 -20.71 -18.73 -12.03
CA PRO A 202 -20.00 -19.77 -11.29
C PRO A 202 -19.16 -19.19 -10.15
N GLU A 203 -18.99 -19.99 -9.10
CA GLU A 203 -17.94 -19.78 -8.11
C GLU A 203 -16.57 -20.09 -8.76
N ILE A 204 -15.54 -19.35 -8.38
CA ILE A 204 -14.17 -19.51 -8.92
C ILE A 204 -13.26 -19.94 -7.79
N GLU A 205 -12.63 -21.10 -7.89
CA GLU A 205 -11.61 -21.55 -6.97
C GLU A 205 -10.26 -20.90 -7.33
N ILE A 206 -9.56 -20.37 -6.33
CA ILE A 206 -8.22 -19.84 -6.49
C ILE A 206 -7.22 -20.96 -6.25
N THR A 207 -6.41 -21.26 -7.25
CA THR A 207 -5.42 -22.32 -7.25
C THR A 207 -4.00 -21.79 -7.04
N GLU A 208 -3.02 -22.68 -6.74
CA GLU A 208 -1.62 -22.28 -6.50
C GLU A 208 -0.94 -21.56 -7.67
N GLY A 209 -1.48 -21.68 -8.89
CA GLY A 209 -0.93 -21.03 -10.08
C GLY A 209 -1.52 -19.66 -10.39
N ASP A 210 -2.54 -19.24 -9.64
CA ASP A 210 -3.24 -18.00 -9.87
C ASP A 210 -2.56 -16.80 -9.17
N ASP A 211 -2.44 -15.70 -9.89
CA ASP A 211 -2.08 -14.41 -9.30
C ASP A 211 -3.34 -13.74 -8.77
N PHE A 212 -3.52 -13.81 -7.45
CA PHE A 212 -4.71 -13.33 -6.77
C PHE A 212 -4.39 -12.29 -5.72
N SER A 213 -5.13 -11.19 -5.75
CA SER A 213 -5.11 -10.18 -4.70
C SER A 213 -6.49 -9.61 -4.42
N VAL A 214 -6.70 -9.16 -3.17
CA VAL A 214 -7.84 -8.30 -2.83
C VAL A 214 -7.39 -6.86 -3.02
N TRP A 215 -7.99 -6.14 -3.98
CA TRP A 215 -7.67 -4.75 -4.24
C TRP A 215 -8.25 -3.82 -3.18
N GLY A 216 -9.47 -4.10 -2.71
CA GLY A 216 -10.13 -3.35 -1.65
C GLY A 216 -11.51 -3.88 -1.31
N VAL A 217 -12.07 -3.39 -0.21
CA VAL A 217 -13.38 -3.79 0.30
C VAL A 217 -14.44 -2.73 0.02
N VAL A 218 -15.63 -3.15 -0.43
CA VAL A 218 -16.77 -2.25 -0.66
C VAL A 218 -17.34 -1.81 0.68
N THR A 219 -17.40 -0.49 0.89
CA THR A 219 -17.94 0.13 2.10
C THR A 219 -19.37 0.64 1.90
N TYR A 220 -19.66 1.16 0.71
CA TYR A 220 -21.00 1.67 0.37
C TYR A 220 -21.37 1.33 -1.06
N ILE A 221 -22.68 1.21 -1.28
CA ILE A 221 -23.30 1.08 -2.60
C ILE A 221 -24.24 2.27 -2.79
N ILE A 222 -24.01 3.04 -3.85
CA ILE A 222 -24.83 4.19 -4.21
C ILE A 222 -25.72 3.75 -5.37
N HIS A 223 -26.97 3.53 -5.06
CA HIS A 223 -27.98 3.10 -5.99
C HIS A 223 -28.88 4.27 -6.44
N LYS A 224 -29.08 4.39 -7.74
CA LYS A 224 -30.06 5.34 -8.28
C LYS A 224 -31.40 4.60 -8.49
N PRO A 225 -32.45 5.00 -7.80
CA PRO A 225 -33.78 4.40 -8.03
C PRO A 225 -34.15 4.48 -9.52
N VAL A 226 -34.65 3.37 -10.08
CA VAL A 226 -35.18 3.31 -11.43
C VAL A 226 -36.69 3.52 -11.31
N TYR A 227 -37.20 4.49 -12.01
CA TYR A 227 -38.65 4.78 -12.10
C TYR A 227 -39.20 4.22 -13.38
#